data_ecc6686dab9f837d66438921a7c038fe
#
_entry.id   ecc6686dab9f837d66438921a7c038fe
#
_cell.length_a   1.000
_cell.length_b   1.000
_cell.length_c   1.000
_cell.angle_alpha   90.00
_cell.angle_beta   90.00
_cell.angle_gamma   90.00
#
_symmetry.space_group_name_H-M   'P 1'
#
loop_
_entity.id
_entity.type
_entity.pdbx_description
1 polymer ?
#
loop_
_entity_poly.entity_id
_entity_poly.type
_entity_poly.pdbx_seq_one_letter_code
_entity_poly.pdbx_strand_id
1 'polypeptide(L)'
;MVIKGDEIIHESYYDGYSKDKISNSFSMAKSVLSVITGIAVKEKKLSVEESVHDYLPEFIEEKDRSLKIKHLLSMTSGINFRESYGNPIGFMAKAYYGTDLKALTKGYELEKKPGTEYSYLGGNNLLLGFILEKVTEEKVADYGSRMLWEKLGMENDAKWILDHEDGDEKTFTGIYATARDFAKIGKLYMNYGVMYGEQIVDSSYVLQSISPINVPNVSGENTDYYGYSWWLTNYKGFKVFYMRGIF
;
A
#
# COMPACT_ATOMS: atom_id res chain seq x y z
N MET A 1 -3.08 -6.52 20.98
CA MET A 1 -2.79 -7.95 20.73
C MET A 1 -1.29 -8.15 20.59
N VAL A 2 -0.74 -9.22 21.13
CA VAL A 2 0.67 -9.64 20.98
C VAL A 2 0.68 -11.09 20.52
N ILE A 3 1.41 -11.35 19.43
CA ILE A 3 1.57 -12.68 18.85
C ILE A 3 3.04 -13.08 18.97
N LYS A 4 3.32 -14.28 19.40
CA LYS A 4 4.66 -14.87 19.45
C LYS A 4 4.64 -16.23 18.74
N GLY A 5 5.38 -16.33 17.64
CA GLY A 5 5.22 -17.49 16.75
C GLY A 5 3.80 -17.57 16.22
N ASP A 6 3.09 -18.65 16.52
CA ASP A 6 1.71 -18.88 16.06
C ASP A 6 0.65 -18.64 17.16
N GLU A 7 1.07 -18.21 18.34
CA GLU A 7 0.19 -18.07 19.51
C GLU A 7 -0.09 -16.58 19.83
N ILE A 8 -1.36 -16.27 20.06
CA ILE A 8 -1.76 -15.00 20.66
C ILE A 8 -1.49 -15.08 22.16
N ILE A 9 -0.41 -14.41 22.61
CA ILE A 9 -0.02 -14.42 24.04
C ILE A 9 -0.67 -13.31 24.86
N HIS A 10 -1.22 -12.31 24.20
CA HIS A 10 -2.00 -11.25 24.83
C HIS A 10 -2.97 -10.62 23.84
N GLU A 11 -4.21 -10.41 24.27
CA GLU A 11 -5.24 -9.71 23.50
C GLU A 11 -6.15 -8.91 24.44
N SER A 12 -6.33 -7.63 24.15
CA SER A 12 -7.23 -6.73 24.89
C SER A 12 -7.89 -5.74 23.94
N TYR A 13 -9.13 -5.43 24.21
CA TYR A 13 -9.95 -4.47 23.46
C TYR A 13 -10.53 -3.43 24.41
N TYR A 14 -10.65 -2.20 23.94
CA TYR A 14 -11.10 -1.03 24.70
C TYR A 14 -12.18 -0.29 23.92
N ASP A 15 -12.89 0.63 24.55
CA ASP A 15 -13.84 1.57 23.92
C ASP A 15 -14.89 0.89 23.02
N GLY A 16 -15.39 -0.28 23.45
CA GLY A 16 -16.41 -1.03 22.71
C GLY A 16 -15.88 -1.77 21.47
N TYR A 17 -14.56 -1.89 21.30
CA TYR A 17 -13.97 -2.81 20.32
C TYR A 17 -14.00 -4.25 20.82
N SER A 18 -13.97 -5.19 19.88
CA SER A 18 -13.91 -6.64 20.12
C SER A 18 -13.05 -7.31 19.04
N LYS A 19 -12.81 -8.60 19.20
CA LYS A 19 -12.04 -9.38 18.22
C LYS A 19 -12.67 -9.40 16.83
N ASP A 20 -13.99 -9.27 16.75
CA ASP A 20 -14.77 -9.36 15.52
C ASP A 20 -15.16 -7.98 14.96
N LYS A 21 -14.80 -6.90 15.66
CA LYS A 21 -15.14 -5.54 15.21
C LYS A 21 -14.12 -5.03 14.19
N ILE A 22 -14.59 -4.79 12.97
CA ILE A 22 -13.78 -4.16 11.93
C ILE A 22 -13.57 -2.68 12.22
N SER A 23 -12.39 -2.16 11.93
CA SER A 23 -12.03 -0.75 12.06
C SER A 23 -11.30 -0.25 10.83
N ASN A 24 -11.40 1.07 10.58
CA ASN A 24 -10.69 1.69 9.47
C ASN A 24 -9.17 1.61 9.68
N SER A 25 -8.48 1.10 8.69
CA SER A 25 -7.02 0.98 8.69
C SER A 25 -6.29 2.27 8.36
N PHE A 26 -7.01 3.26 7.80
CA PHE A 26 -6.39 4.44 7.21
C PHE A 26 -5.23 4.05 6.29
N SER A 27 -4.07 4.68 6.45
CA SER A 27 -2.90 4.45 5.60
C SER A 27 -2.25 3.06 5.72
N MET A 28 -2.67 2.19 6.65
CA MET A 28 -2.24 0.78 6.62
C MET A 28 -2.66 0.10 5.31
N ALA A 29 -3.72 0.59 4.66
CA ALA A 29 -4.16 0.12 3.34
C ALA A 29 -3.04 0.16 2.29
N LYS A 30 -2.11 1.11 2.38
CA LYS A 30 -0.95 1.20 1.47
C LYS A 30 -0.04 -0.03 1.56
N SER A 31 0.20 -0.51 2.78
CA SER A 31 0.99 -1.73 2.98
C SER A 31 0.25 -2.96 2.47
N VAL A 32 -1.07 -3.03 2.66
CA VAL A 32 -1.90 -4.12 2.09
C VAL A 32 -1.83 -4.11 0.56
N LEU A 33 -1.95 -2.92 -0.06
CA LEU A 33 -1.81 -2.76 -1.51
C LEU A 33 -0.42 -3.21 -2.00
N SER A 34 0.65 -2.90 -1.24
CA SER A 34 1.99 -3.39 -1.54
C SER A 34 2.07 -4.91 -1.51
N VAL A 35 1.42 -5.58 -0.55
CA VAL A 35 1.34 -7.05 -0.50
C VAL A 35 0.63 -7.59 -1.74
N ILE A 36 -0.52 -7.04 -2.10
CA ILE A 36 -1.29 -7.41 -3.29
C ILE A 36 -0.44 -7.21 -4.56
N THR A 37 0.31 -6.10 -4.64
CA THR A 37 1.26 -5.87 -5.74
C THR A 37 2.34 -6.96 -5.79
N GLY A 38 2.88 -7.36 -4.64
CA GLY A 38 3.87 -8.44 -4.56
C GLY A 38 3.33 -9.79 -5.03
N ILE A 39 2.05 -10.06 -4.81
CA ILE A 39 1.37 -11.24 -5.35
C ILE A 39 1.28 -11.15 -6.88
N ALA A 40 0.88 -10.00 -7.43
CA ALA A 40 0.80 -9.79 -8.88
C ALA A 40 2.19 -9.90 -9.55
N VAL A 41 3.26 -9.45 -8.87
CA VAL A 41 4.65 -9.66 -9.32
C VAL A 41 5.00 -11.15 -9.37
N LYS A 42 4.70 -11.91 -8.31
CA LYS A 42 4.92 -13.36 -8.27
C LYS A 42 4.16 -14.08 -9.40
N GLU A 43 2.93 -13.64 -9.69
CA GLU A 43 2.13 -14.16 -10.81
C GLU A 43 2.61 -13.69 -12.19
N LYS A 44 3.68 -12.87 -12.24
CA LYS A 44 4.24 -12.31 -13.49
C LYS A 44 3.25 -11.45 -14.27
N LYS A 45 2.30 -10.83 -13.58
CA LYS A 45 1.34 -9.89 -14.18
C LYS A 45 1.96 -8.51 -14.39
N LEU A 46 2.95 -8.15 -13.56
CA LEU A 46 3.73 -6.92 -13.67
C LEU A 46 5.13 -7.11 -13.04
N SER A 47 6.05 -6.19 -13.35
CA SER A 47 7.34 -6.06 -12.68
C SER A 47 7.48 -4.67 -12.06
N VAL A 48 8.10 -4.59 -10.89
CA VAL A 48 8.36 -3.29 -10.23
C VAL A 48 9.32 -2.40 -11.04
N GLU A 49 10.07 -2.97 -11.99
CA GLU A 49 10.99 -2.26 -12.88
C GLU A 49 10.32 -1.73 -14.16
N GLU A 50 9.06 -2.08 -14.41
CA GLU A 50 8.32 -1.59 -15.56
C GLU A 50 7.85 -0.15 -15.37
N SER A 51 7.67 0.56 -16.49
CA SER A 51 7.20 1.93 -16.50
C SER A 51 5.72 2.03 -16.16
N VAL A 52 5.35 3.00 -15.36
CA VAL A 52 3.94 3.33 -15.09
C VAL A 52 3.21 3.72 -16.38
N HIS A 53 3.91 4.39 -17.33
CA HIS A 53 3.35 4.75 -18.64
C HIS A 53 2.87 3.53 -19.43
N ASP A 54 3.55 2.37 -19.33
CA ASP A 54 3.17 1.17 -20.09
C ASP A 54 1.77 0.66 -19.70
N TYR A 55 1.34 0.98 -18.49
CA TYR A 55 0.02 0.62 -17.96
C TYR A 55 -0.98 1.78 -18.00
N LEU A 56 -0.53 2.98 -17.75
CA LEU A 56 -1.38 4.17 -17.58
C LEU A 56 -0.93 5.34 -18.49
N PRO A 57 -0.92 5.16 -19.82
CA PRO A 57 -0.48 6.22 -20.73
C PRO A 57 -1.38 7.47 -20.71
N GLU A 58 -2.63 7.32 -20.25
CA GLU A 58 -3.58 8.41 -20.07
C GLU A 58 -3.32 9.26 -18.82
N PHE A 59 -2.45 8.80 -17.90
CA PHE A 59 -2.05 9.51 -16.68
C PHE A 59 -0.60 9.99 -16.73
N ILE A 60 0.28 9.21 -17.35
CA ILE A 60 1.73 9.44 -17.39
C ILE A 60 2.16 9.52 -18.85
N GLU A 61 2.70 10.66 -19.26
CA GLU A 61 3.13 10.89 -20.63
C GLU A 61 4.38 10.06 -21.01
N GLU A 62 4.60 9.83 -22.31
CA GLU A 62 5.76 9.10 -22.84
C GLU A 62 7.11 9.70 -22.39
N LYS A 63 7.20 11.03 -22.29
CA LYS A 63 8.42 11.70 -21.79
C LYS A 63 8.80 11.29 -20.37
N ASP A 64 7.83 10.78 -19.60
CA ASP A 64 7.95 10.43 -18.18
C ASP A 64 8.11 8.92 -17.94
N ARG A 65 8.47 8.15 -18.97
CA ARG A 65 8.71 6.69 -18.90
C ARG A 65 9.73 6.25 -17.85
N SER A 66 10.52 7.17 -17.31
CA SER A 66 11.45 6.90 -16.22
C SER A 66 10.73 6.61 -14.89
N LEU A 67 9.43 6.96 -14.77
CA LEU A 67 8.61 6.61 -13.63
C LEU A 67 8.27 5.13 -13.67
N LYS A 68 8.77 4.38 -12.68
CA LYS A 68 8.57 2.93 -12.53
C LYS A 68 7.62 2.62 -11.37
N ILE A 69 7.02 1.43 -11.38
CA ILE A 69 6.13 0.94 -10.32
C ILE A 69 6.81 0.98 -8.95
N LYS A 70 8.10 0.63 -8.86
CA LYS A 70 8.87 0.74 -7.61
C LYS A 70 8.89 2.14 -7.01
N HIS A 71 8.84 3.19 -7.85
CA HIS A 71 8.84 4.58 -7.37
C HIS A 71 7.49 4.96 -6.74
N LEU A 72 6.39 4.36 -7.18
CA LEU A 72 5.08 4.49 -6.53
C LEU A 72 5.10 3.80 -5.16
N LEU A 73 5.56 2.55 -5.10
CA LEU A 73 5.68 1.75 -3.88
C LEU A 73 6.56 2.41 -2.83
N SER A 74 7.68 3.00 -3.24
CA SER A 74 8.67 3.63 -2.36
C SER A 74 8.41 5.10 -2.05
N MET A 75 7.31 5.68 -2.54
CA MET A 75 7.00 7.11 -2.36
C MET A 75 8.08 8.05 -2.93
N THR A 76 8.69 7.64 -4.05
CA THR A 76 9.76 8.40 -4.72
C THR A 76 9.39 8.75 -6.17
N SER A 77 8.09 8.87 -6.46
CA SER A 77 7.60 9.12 -7.83
C SER A 77 8.06 10.45 -8.41
N GLY A 78 8.21 11.49 -7.58
CA GLY A 78 8.43 12.85 -8.04
C GLY A 78 7.20 13.54 -8.62
N ILE A 79 6.02 12.91 -8.57
CA ILE A 79 4.74 13.48 -9.03
C ILE A 79 4.27 14.55 -8.03
N ASN A 80 3.76 15.64 -8.56
CA ASN A 80 3.23 16.76 -7.77
C ASN A 80 1.76 16.54 -7.40
N PHE A 81 1.45 15.67 -6.46
CA PHE A 81 0.08 15.55 -5.93
C PHE A 81 -0.31 16.65 -4.94
N ARG A 82 0.64 17.48 -4.48
CA ARG A 82 0.41 18.57 -3.51
C ARG A 82 -0.43 18.12 -2.31
N GLU A 83 -0.06 16.98 -1.74
CA GLU A 83 -0.80 16.36 -0.65
C GLU A 83 -0.74 17.23 0.61
N SER A 84 -1.91 17.76 1.01
CA SER A 84 -2.05 18.56 2.24
C SER A 84 -3.37 18.21 2.91
N TYR A 85 -3.30 17.77 4.15
CA TYR A 85 -4.47 17.41 4.95
C TYR A 85 -5.22 18.63 5.50
N GLY A 86 -4.57 19.79 5.55
CA GLY A 86 -5.18 21.05 6.03
C GLY A 86 -5.89 21.86 4.93
N ASN A 87 -5.83 21.45 3.67
CA ASN A 87 -6.46 22.15 2.56
C ASN A 87 -7.80 21.49 2.19
N PRO A 88 -8.97 22.12 2.49
CA PRO A 88 -10.28 21.50 2.25
C PRO A 88 -10.65 21.37 0.75
N ILE A 89 -9.91 22.01 -0.14
CA ILE A 89 -10.10 21.92 -1.60
C ILE A 89 -8.89 21.26 -2.28
N GLY A 90 -7.91 20.80 -1.50
CA GLY A 90 -6.70 20.15 -1.98
C GLY A 90 -6.93 18.71 -2.44
N PHE A 91 -5.85 18.09 -2.93
CA PHE A 91 -5.86 16.71 -3.40
C PHE A 91 -6.47 15.74 -2.39
N MET A 92 -6.02 15.78 -1.12
CA MET A 92 -6.49 14.83 -0.10
C MET A 92 -7.99 14.97 0.19
N ALA A 93 -8.51 16.20 0.31
CA ALA A 93 -9.94 16.41 0.51
C ALA A 93 -10.75 15.84 -0.66
N LYS A 94 -10.30 16.08 -1.89
CA LYS A 94 -10.93 15.52 -3.10
C LYS A 94 -10.82 14.01 -3.18
N ALA A 95 -9.69 13.43 -2.76
CA ALA A 95 -9.51 11.98 -2.74
C ALA A 95 -10.39 11.29 -1.69
N TYR A 96 -10.59 11.93 -0.51
CA TYR A 96 -11.45 11.37 0.54
C TYR A 96 -12.95 11.54 0.26
N TYR A 97 -13.36 12.68 -0.29
CA TYR A 97 -14.77 13.06 -0.41
C TYR A 97 -15.27 13.15 -1.85
N GLY A 98 -14.37 13.11 -2.83
CA GLY A 98 -14.73 13.11 -4.25
C GLY A 98 -15.21 11.74 -4.73
N THR A 99 -15.83 11.76 -5.91
CA THR A 99 -16.51 10.62 -6.53
C THR A 99 -15.91 10.22 -7.88
N ASP A 100 -14.72 10.72 -8.23
CA ASP A 100 -14.02 10.39 -9.47
C ASP A 100 -12.51 10.47 -9.24
N LEU A 101 -11.94 9.36 -8.76
CA LEU A 101 -10.51 9.25 -8.47
C LEU A 101 -9.64 9.26 -9.74
N LYS A 102 -10.18 8.73 -10.85
CA LYS A 102 -9.46 8.73 -12.12
C LYS A 102 -9.32 10.16 -12.67
N ALA A 103 -10.40 10.94 -12.66
CA ALA A 103 -10.32 12.35 -13.04
C ALA A 103 -9.43 13.16 -12.09
N LEU A 104 -9.48 12.87 -10.78
CA LEU A 104 -8.63 13.55 -9.80
C LEU A 104 -7.13 13.30 -10.05
N THR A 105 -6.74 12.09 -10.47
CA THR A 105 -5.34 11.73 -10.69
C THR A 105 -4.79 12.11 -12.06
N LYS A 106 -5.65 12.48 -13.01
CA LYS A 106 -5.22 13.00 -14.31
C LYS A 106 -4.65 14.42 -14.17
N GLY A 107 -3.63 14.72 -15.00
CA GLY A 107 -3.05 16.08 -15.08
C GLY A 107 -2.04 16.42 -13.98
N TYR A 108 -1.59 15.44 -13.20
CA TYR A 108 -0.42 15.62 -12.33
C TYR A 108 0.87 15.37 -13.12
N GLU A 109 1.85 16.23 -12.89
CA GLU A 109 3.12 16.21 -13.60
C GLU A 109 4.25 15.71 -12.73
N LEU A 110 5.29 15.14 -13.36
CA LEU A 110 6.56 14.90 -12.70
C LEU A 110 7.28 16.23 -12.50
N GLU A 111 7.42 16.68 -11.26
CA GLU A 111 8.23 17.84 -10.90
C GLU A 111 9.68 17.47 -10.57
N LYS A 112 9.91 16.23 -10.16
CA LYS A 112 11.23 15.73 -9.78
C LYS A 112 11.52 14.40 -10.49
N LYS A 113 12.82 14.13 -10.69
CA LYS A 113 13.24 12.86 -11.26
C LYS A 113 12.82 11.70 -10.34
N PRO A 114 12.12 10.66 -10.85
CA PRO A 114 11.74 9.51 -10.05
C PRO A 114 12.95 8.82 -9.38
N GLY A 115 12.76 8.40 -8.15
CA GLY A 115 13.79 7.72 -7.36
C GLY A 115 14.81 8.64 -6.68
N THR A 116 14.65 9.98 -6.73
CA THR A 116 15.64 10.92 -6.18
C THR A 116 15.24 11.57 -4.86
N GLU A 117 13.95 11.59 -4.54
CA GLU A 117 13.45 12.19 -3.30
C GLU A 117 12.24 11.44 -2.79
N TYR A 118 12.18 11.22 -1.48
CA TYR A 118 11.02 10.68 -0.79
C TYR A 118 10.02 11.78 -0.47
N SER A 119 8.77 11.54 -0.87
CA SER A 119 7.62 12.36 -0.47
C SER A 119 6.40 11.45 -0.29
N TYR A 120 5.84 11.41 0.93
CA TYR A 120 4.71 10.55 1.25
C TYR A 120 3.42 11.07 0.60
N LEU A 121 2.98 10.42 -0.46
CA LEU A 121 1.89 10.88 -1.33
C LEU A 121 0.89 9.75 -1.61
N GLY A 122 -0.37 9.94 -1.19
CA GLY A 122 -1.45 8.96 -1.40
C GLY A 122 -1.81 8.73 -2.87
N GLY A 123 -1.59 9.73 -3.72
CA GLY A 123 -1.79 9.60 -5.17
C GLY A 123 -0.95 8.50 -5.82
N ASN A 124 0.23 8.19 -5.27
CA ASN A 124 1.03 7.05 -5.74
C ASN A 124 0.27 5.73 -5.61
N ASN A 125 -0.48 5.56 -4.52
CA ASN A 125 -1.25 4.34 -4.28
C ASN A 125 -2.51 4.27 -5.15
N LEU A 126 -3.09 5.42 -5.53
CA LEU A 126 -4.19 5.43 -6.50
C LEU A 126 -3.71 4.92 -7.87
N LEU A 127 -2.58 5.45 -8.37
CA LEU A 127 -1.99 4.97 -9.62
C LEU A 127 -1.65 3.47 -9.55
N LEU A 128 -1.10 3.01 -8.43
CA LEU A 128 -0.80 1.60 -8.23
C LEU A 128 -2.06 0.72 -8.23
N GLY A 129 -3.16 1.21 -7.63
CA GLY A 129 -4.46 0.55 -7.67
C GLY A 129 -4.98 0.41 -9.11
N PHE A 130 -4.94 1.48 -9.90
CA PHE A 130 -5.36 1.43 -11.31
C PHE A 130 -4.51 0.48 -12.15
N ILE A 131 -3.18 0.40 -11.88
CA ILE A 131 -2.32 -0.59 -12.54
C ILE A 131 -2.76 -2.00 -12.18
N LEU A 132 -3.00 -2.28 -10.90
CA LEU A 132 -3.45 -3.60 -10.44
C LEU A 132 -4.78 -3.99 -11.09
N GLU A 133 -5.78 -3.12 -11.08
CA GLU A 133 -7.06 -3.36 -11.76
C GLU A 133 -6.84 -3.73 -13.23
N LYS A 134 -5.96 -3.00 -13.92
CA LYS A 134 -5.66 -3.24 -15.35
C LYS A 134 -4.97 -4.57 -15.61
N VAL A 135 -3.97 -4.96 -14.81
CA VAL A 135 -3.19 -6.18 -15.07
C VAL A 135 -3.86 -7.45 -14.54
N THR A 136 -4.78 -7.31 -13.59
CA THR A 136 -5.53 -8.43 -13.04
C THR A 136 -6.88 -8.62 -13.74
N GLU A 137 -7.38 -7.57 -14.41
CA GLU A 137 -8.72 -7.50 -14.99
C GLU A 137 -9.85 -7.69 -13.95
N GLU A 138 -9.52 -7.39 -12.70
CA GLU A 138 -10.41 -7.51 -11.53
C GLU A 138 -10.35 -6.21 -10.71
N LYS A 139 -11.39 -5.90 -9.92
CA LYS A 139 -11.28 -4.88 -8.88
C LYS A 139 -10.19 -5.27 -7.89
N VAL A 140 -9.48 -4.27 -7.35
CA VAL A 140 -8.37 -4.54 -6.40
C VAL A 140 -8.87 -5.30 -5.17
N ALA A 141 -10.09 -5.00 -4.70
CA ALA A 141 -10.72 -5.70 -3.59
C ALA A 141 -11.00 -7.16 -3.91
N ASP A 142 -11.51 -7.49 -5.11
CA ASP A 142 -11.83 -8.86 -5.53
C ASP A 142 -10.56 -9.70 -5.69
N TYR A 143 -9.55 -9.14 -6.38
CA TYR A 143 -8.25 -9.79 -6.51
C TYR A 143 -7.59 -10.00 -5.15
N GLY A 144 -7.62 -8.98 -4.28
CA GLY A 144 -7.12 -9.06 -2.91
C GLY A 144 -7.86 -10.07 -2.02
N SER A 145 -9.18 -10.19 -2.19
CA SER A 145 -9.98 -11.20 -1.51
C SER A 145 -9.50 -12.61 -1.84
N ARG A 146 -9.45 -12.93 -3.12
CA ARG A 146 -9.08 -14.26 -3.61
C ARG A 146 -7.60 -14.59 -3.38
N MET A 147 -6.69 -13.66 -3.60
CA MET A 147 -5.25 -13.92 -3.63
C MET A 147 -4.54 -13.65 -2.31
N LEU A 148 -5.14 -12.87 -1.41
CA LEU A 148 -4.56 -12.56 -0.11
C LEU A 148 -5.48 -13.02 1.02
N TRP A 149 -6.73 -12.54 1.07
CA TRP A 149 -7.64 -12.76 2.21
C TRP A 149 -7.95 -14.24 2.43
N GLU A 150 -8.39 -14.94 1.40
CA GLU A 150 -8.67 -16.38 1.44
C GLU A 150 -7.41 -17.21 1.73
N LYS A 151 -6.29 -16.86 1.07
CA LYS A 151 -5.01 -17.56 1.23
C LYS A 151 -4.42 -17.46 2.64
N LEU A 152 -4.68 -16.36 3.34
CA LEU A 152 -4.26 -16.17 4.73
C LEU A 152 -5.29 -16.72 5.75
N GLY A 153 -6.40 -17.28 5.29
CA GLY A 153 -7.45 -17.76 6.16
C GLY A 153 -7.97 -16.68 7.10
N MET A 154 -8.29 -15.50 6.55
CA MET A 154 -8.84 -14.40 7.35
C MET A 154 -10.14 -14.81 8.02
N GLU A 155 -10.37 -14.31 9.23
CA GLU A 155 -11.50 -14.75 10.08
C GLU A 155 -12.78 -13.98 9.74
N ASN A 156 -12.62 -12.77 9.19
CA ASN A 156 -13.74 -11.89 8.88
C ASN A 156 -13.57 -11.26 7.50
N ASP A 157 -14.69 -10.88 6.89
CA ASP A 157 -14.70 -10.09 5.67
C ASP A 157 -14.10 -8.71 5.92
N ALA A 158 -13.32 -8.23 4.95
CA ALA A 158 -12.89 -6.84 4.89
C ALA A 158 -13.77 -6.04 3.94
N LYS A 159 -13.73 -4.70 4.11
CA LYS A 159 -14.41 -3.76 3.19
C LYS A 159 -13.42 -2.70 2.75
N TRP A 160 -13.41 -2.38 1.48
CA TRP A 160 -12.66 -1.23 0.96
C TRP A 160 -13.61 -0.09 0.60
N ILE A 161 -13.26 1.14 0.99
CA ILE A 161 -14.06 2.32 0.63
C ILE A 161 -13.87 2.60 -0.87
N LEU A 162 -14.99 2.80 -1.56
CA LEU A 162 -15.03 3.24 -2.95
C LEU A 162 -15.21 4.76 -3.04
N ASP A 163 -14.94 5.34 -4.20
CA ASP A 163 -15.23 6.75 -4.47
C ASP A 163 -16.71 6.99 -4.77
N HIS A 164 -17.39 6.03 -5.39
CA HIS A 164 -18.84 5.98 -5.59
C HIS A 164 -19.32 4.52 -5.65
N GLU A 165 -20.61 4.28 -5.77
CA GLU A 165 -21.17 2.94 -5.93
C GLU A 165 -20.61 2.28 -7.20
N ASP A 166 -20.09 1.07 -7.06
CA ASP A 166 -19.37 0.33 -8.13
C ASP A 166 -18.12 1.05 -8.70
N GLY A 167 -17.63 2.07 -8.01
CA GLY A 167 -16.49 2.89 -8.40
C GLY A 167 -15.13 2.26 -8.13
N ASP A 168 -14.11 3.12 -8.00
CA ASP A 168 -12.73 2.72 -7.76
C ASP A 168 -12.41 2.71 -6.26
N GLU A 169 -11.63 1.73 -5.81
CA GLU A 169 -11.17 1.66 -4.42
C GLU A 169 -10.24 2.84 -4.08
N LYS A 170 -10.44 3.43 -2.90
CA LYS A 170 -9.53 4.43 -2.33
C LYS A 170 -8.27 3.74 -1.83
N THR A 171 -7.43 3.27 -2.75
CA THR A 171 -6.29 2.39 -2.46
C THR A 171 -5.20 2.99 -1.56
N PHE A 172 -5.26 4.30 -1.31
CA PHE A 172 -4.39 4.99 -0.35
C PHE A 172 -4.87 4.89 1.12
N THR A 173 -6.12 4.40 1.34
CA THR A 173 -6.79 4.39 2.65
C THR A 173 -7.95 3.38 2.67
N GLY A 174 -8.67 3.31 3.80
CA GLY A 174 -10.08 2.87 3.81
C GLY A 174 -10.34 1.38 3.74
N ILE A 175 -9.40 0.51 4.11
CA ILE A 175 -9.71 -0.89 4.40
C ILE A 175 -10.25 -1.00 5.82
N TYR A 176 -11.41 -1.62 5.97
CA TYR A 176 -11.99 -2.00 7.26
C TYR A 176 -11.79 -3.50 7.46
N ALA A 177 -11.07 -3.87 8.51
CA ALA A 177 -10.86 -5.26 8.88
C ALA A 177 -10.63 -5.38 10.39
N THR A 178 -10.54 -6.60 10.90
CA THR A 178 -10.24 -6.84 12.31
C THR A 178 -8.74 -6.74 12.59
N ALA A 179 -8.38 -6.50 13.85
CA ALA A 179 -6.98 -6.48 14.26
C ALA A 179 -6.29 -7.86 14.05
N ARG A 180 -7.04 -8.97 14.20
CA ARG A 180 -6.54 -10.33 13.98
C ARG A 180 -6.19 -10.56 12.51
N ASP A 181 -7.04 -10.10 11.59
CA ASP A 181 -6.80 -10.25 10.16
C ASP A 181 -5.60 -9.41 9.70
N PHE A 182 -5.46 -8.16 10.15
CA PHE A 182 -4.26 -7.37 9.88
C PHE A 182 -2.98 -8.01 10.42
N ALA A 183 -3.05 -8.68 11.57
CA ALA A 183 -1.89 -9.37 12.16
C ALA A 183 -1.40 -10.54 11.30
N LYS A 184 -2.27 -11.23 10.56
CA LYS A 184 -1.89 -12.30 9.62
C LYS A 184 -1.03 -11.76 8.48
N ILE A 185 -1.27 -10.51 8.02
CA ILE A 185 -0.41 -9.83 7.03
C ILE A 185 1.00 -9.59 7.61
N GLY A 186 1.09 -9.13 8.85
CA GLY A 186 2.38 -9.01 9.55
C GLY A 186 3.11 -10.35 9.67
N LYS A 187 2.38 -11.41 10.01
CA LYS A 187 2.91 -12.78 10.09
C LYS A 187 3.42 -13.29 8.73
N LEU A 188 2.69 -13.03 7.63
CA LEU A 188 3.14 -13.35 6.27
C LEU A 188 4.52 -12.75 5.99
N TYR A 189 4.72 -11.47 6.33
CA TYR A 189 5.99 -10.78 6.12
C TYR A 189 7.09 -11.27 7.05
N MET A 190 6.78 -11.59 8.31
CA MET A 190 7.72 -12.22 9.24
C MET A 190 8.22 -13.59 8.72
N ASN A 191 7.39 -14.30 7.98
CA ASN A 191 7.70 -15.60 7.38
C ASN A 191 8.15 -15.47 5.90
N TYR A 192 8.69 -14.31 5.51
CA TYR A 192 9.21 -14.06 4.15
C TYR A 192 8.23 -14.43 3.03
N GLY A 193 6.94 -14.15 3.25
CA GLY A 193 5.90 -14.38 2.26
C GLY A 193 5.30 -15.78 2.23
N VAL A 194 5.64 -16.64 3.20
CA VAL A 194 5.08 -17.99 3.33
C VAL A 194 3.95 -18.01 4.35
N MET A 195 2.83 -18.63 4.02
CA MET A 195 1.73 -18.94 4.92
C MET A 195 1.22 -20.37 4.66
N TYR A 196 0.99 -21.15 5.72
CA TYR A 196 0.51 -22.53 5.64
C TYR A 196 1.31 -23.44 4.68
N GLY A 197 2.62 -23.18 4.53
CA GLY A 197 3.50 -23.91 3.61
C GLY A 197 3.43 -23.45 2.15
N GLU A 198 2.57 -22.48 1.82
CA GLU A 198 2.48 -21.88 0.47
C GLU A 198 3.23 -20.56 0.44
N GLN A 199 4.03 -20.33 -0.63
CA GLN A 199 4.66 -19.04 -0.91
C GLN A 199 3.59 -18.12 -1.52
N ILE A 200 3.07 -17.17 -0.77
CA ILE A 200 2.03 -16.22 -1.21
C ILE A 200 2.68 -15.03 -1.93
N VAL A 201 3.76 -14.49 -1.38
CA VAL A 201 4.56 -13.40 -1.98
C VAL A 201 6.01 -13.85 -2.04
N ASP A 202 6.72 -13.59 -3.13
CA ASP A 202 8.13 -13.97 -3.25
C ASP A 202 8.99 -13.37 -2.13
N SER A 203 9.86 -14.17 -1.55
CA SER A 203 10.73 -13.74 -0.45
C SER A 203 11.63 -12.55 -0.84
N SER A 204 12.07 -12.49 -2.10
CA SER A 204 12.84 -11.35 -2.63
C SER A 204 12.04 -10.06 -2.62
N TYR A 205 10.76 -10.09 -2.99
CA TYR A 205 9.87 -8.93 -2.92
C TYR A 205 9.62 -8.51 -1.47
N VAL A 206 9.37 -9.45 -0.56
CA VAL A 206 9.21 -9.16 0.87
C VAL A 206 10.44 -8.47 1.43
N LEU A 207 11.63 -9.02 1.19
CA LEU A 207 12.89 -8.42 1.64
C LEU A 207 13.12 -7.02 1.07
N GLN A 208 12.81 -6.81 -0.20
CA GLN A 208 12.89 -5.49 -0.82
C GLN A 208 11.89 -4.51 -0.21
N SER A 209 10.66 -4.97 0.08
CA SER A 209 9.60 -4.15 0.69
C SER A 209 9.97 -3.62 2.07
N ILE A 210 10.70 -4.40 2.87
CA ILE A 210 11.14 -4.05 4.23
C ILE A 210 12.63 -3.62 4.29
N SER A 211 13.18 -3.21 3.15
CA SER A 211 14.52 -2.60 3.06
C SER A 211 14.39 -1.08 2.87
N PRO A 212 15.26 -0.30 3.54
CA PRO A 212 15.24 1.16 3.42
C PRO A 212 15.57 1.63 2.01
N ILE A 213 14.86 2.66 1.55
CA ILE A 213 15.03 3.23 0.21
C ILE A 213 16.28 4.12 0.10
N ASN A 214 16.77 4.67 1.22
CA ASN A 214 18.01 5.44 1.31
C ASN A 214 18.13 6.61 0.31
N VAL A 215 17.05 7.34 0.10
CA VAL A 215 17.04 8.61 -0.66
C VAL A 215 16.72 9.77 0.28
N PRO A 216 17.11 11.02 -0.04
CA PRO A 216 16.74 12.16 0.79
C PRO A 216 15.21 12.37 0.79
N ASN A 217 14.67 12.80 1.91
CA ASN A 217 13.30 13.33 1.99
C ASN A 217 13.29 14.82 1.60
N VAL A 218 12.11 15.45 1.59
CA VAL A 218 11.93 16.88 1.27
C VAL A 218 12.75 17.84 2.13
N SER A 219 13.23 17.41 3.30
CA SER A 219 14.13 18.17 4.20
C SER A 219 15.61 17.86 3.97
N GLY A 220 15.94 16.98 3.01
CA GLY A 220 17.31 16.56 2.71
C GLY A 220 17.85 15.44 3.63
N GLU A 221 17.03 14.91 4.56
CA GLU A 221 17.42 13.83 5.45
C GLU A 221 17.28 12.47 4.77
N ASN A 222 18.18 11.53 5.07
CA ASN A 222 18.11 10.18 4.49
C ASN A 222 16.86 9.43 4.97
N THR A 223 16.17 8.78 4.05
CA THR A 223 14.98 7.97 4.34
C THR A 223 15.38 6.51 4.57
N ASP A 224 15.81 6.21 5.77
CA ASP A 224 16.12 4.84 6.24
C ASP A 224 14.93 4.16 6.93
N TYR A 225 13.81 4.87 7.06
CA TYR A 225 12.62 4.50 7.80
C TYR A 225 11.44 4.06 6.92
N TYR A 226 11.62 3.90 5.60
CA TYR A 226 10.58 3.52 4.65
C TYR A 226 11.08 2.58 3.56
N GLY A 227 10.24 1.62 3.17
CA GLY A 227 10.45 0.68 2.07
C GLY A 227 9.32 0.75 1.04
N TYR A 228 8.83 -0.40 0.55
CA TYR A 228 7.69 -0.46 -0.36
C TYR A 228 6.38 -0.40 0.43
N SER A 229 5.97 0.81 0.79
CA SER A 229 4.78 1.10 1.62
C SER A 229 4.81 0.48 3.03
N TRP A 230 5.98 0.14 3.51
CA TRP A 230 6.24 -0.32 4.87
C TRP A 230 7.09 0.70 5.62
N TRP A 231 6.70 1.00 6.86
CA TRP A 231 7.50 1.80 7.79
C TRP A 231 8.54 0.92 8.46
N LEU A 232 9.73 1.47 8.66
CA LEU A 232 10.87 0.75 9.22
C LEU A 232 11.42 1.52 10.42
N THR A 233 11.93 0.80 11.41
CA THR A 233 12.64 1.40 12.54
C THR A 233 13.59 0.38 13.17
N ASN A 234 14.47 0.88 14.05
CA ASN A 234 15.29 0.06 14.91
C ASN A 234 14.82 0.23 16.36
N TYR A 235 14.52 -0.87 17.02
CA TYR A 235 14.19 -0.87 18.42
C TYR A 235 15.15 -1.78 19.18
N LYS A 236 16.00 -1.22 20.04
CA LYS A 236 17.01 -1.95 20.83
C LYS A 236 17.87 -2.92 19.99
N GLY A 237 18.29 -2.48 18.79
CA GLY A 237 19.10 -3.30 17.87
C GLY A 237 18.33 -4.26 16.97
N PHE A 238 17.02 -4.38 17.15
CA PHE A 238 16.17 -5.19 16.28
C PHE A 238 15.55 -4.35 15.16
N LYS A 239 15.63 -4.83 13.93
CA LYS A 239 14.90 -4.25 12.81
C LYS A 239 13.41 -4.53 12.98
N VAL A 240 12.61 -3.48 12.88
CA VAL A 240 11.16 -3.55 13.00
C VAL A 240 10.54 -2.96 11.72
N PHE A 241 9.58 -3.65 11.15
CA PHE A 241 8.73 -3.13 10.10
C PHE A 241 7.28 -3.09 10.57
N TYR A 242 6.53 -2.12 10.10
CA TYR A 242 5.15 -1.95 10.54
C TYR A 242 4.29 -1.21 9.54
N MET A 243 2.99 -1.49 9.59
CA MET A 243 1.95 -0.71 8.91
C MET A 243 1.50 0.42 9.84
N ARG A 244 1.28 1.61 9.29
CA ARG A 244 0.85 2.77 10.06
C ARG A 244 -0.36 3.44 9.41
N GLY A 245 -1.44 3.58 10.18
CA GLY A 245 -2.55 4.46 9.89
C GLY A 245 -2.60 5.56 10.93
N ILE A 246 -2.79 6.80 10.50
CA ILE A 246 -2.91 7.95 11.39
C ILE A 246 -4.34 8.45 11.32
N PHE A 247 -4.86 8.71 12.49
CA PHE A 247 -6.01 9.54 12.74
C PHE A 247 -5.73 10.50 13.88
#